data_a2486e4c67ded998b6983dec0a746e5c
#
_entry.id   a2486e4c67ded998b6983dec0a746e5c
#
_cell.length_a   1.000
_cell.length_b   1.000
_cell.length_c   1.000
_cell.angle_alpha   90.00
_cell.angle_beta   90.00
_cell.angle_gamma   90.00
#
_symmetry.space_group_name_H-M   'P 1'
#
loop_
_entity.id
_entity.type
_entity.pdbx_description
1 polymer ?
#
loop_
_entity_poly.entity_id
_entity_poly.type
_entity_poly.pdbx_seq_one_letter_code
_entity_poly.pdbx_strand_id
1 'polypeptide(L)'
;ISKRKKIIKNYFYNDNFYRNLLKKKKNNRLKSEYSKIKKYKKMIKFVYQDSPKGTGDAVLRCKNLINSKYFLMLMPDDLIINNNCSHSLIKLHNKFNSSIIASRKVNKKNVSRWGIFKIKKINKRNFLINDVVEKPSIKSAPSNYAVIGRYILPKKIFRILRKQKPGLNNEIHITDAIRTLILQKDKFIGHIFAGKYLDCGSMKGYINSSLKISKI
;
A
#
# COMPACT_ATOMS: atom_id res chain seq x y z
N ILE A 1 -8.29 9.54 4.47
CA ILE A 1 -8.17 10.74 3.60
C ILE A 1 -8.06 11.99 4.47
N SER A 2 -7.47 13.08 3.96
CA SER A 2 -7.54 14.37 4.63
C SER A 2 -8.89 15.07 4.35
N LYS A 3 -9.34 15.94 5.26
CA LYS A 3 -10.57 16.74 5.06
C LYS A 3 -10.52 17.61 3.78
N ARG A 4 -9.30 17.99 3.33
CA ARG A 4 -9.08 18.75 2.10
C ARG A 4 -9.28 17.93 0.81
N LYS A 5 -9.15 16.59 0.86
CA LYS A 5 -9.30 15.70 -0.30
C LYS A 5 -10.75 15.23 -0.50
N LYS A 6 -11.71 16.16 -0.45
CA LYS A 6 -13.15 15.89 -0.67
C LYS A 6 -13.45 15.25 -2.03
N ILE A 7 -12.61 15.52 -3.03
CA ILE A 7 -12.77 14.97 -4.38
C ILE A 7 -12.78 13.44 -4.41
N ILE A 8 -11.97 12.77 -3.56
CA ILE A 8 -11.94 11.32 -3.47
C ILE A 8 -13.28 10.79 -2.93
N LYS A 9 -13.82 11.44 -1.89
CA LYS A 9 -15.13 11.07 -1.34
C LYS A 9 -16.25 11.34 -2.34
N ASN A 10 -16.22 12.50 -3.00
CA ASN A 10 -17.22 12.90 -3.97
C ASN A 10 -17.25 11.97 -5.18
N TYR A 11 -16.12 11.43 -5.62
CA TYR A 11 -16.08 10.45 -6.70
C TYR A 11 -16.99 9.22 -6.44
N PHE A 12 -17.07 8.75 -5.20
CA PHE A 12 -17.90 7.62 -4.83
C PHE A 12 -19.32 7.99 -4.39
N TYR A 13 -19.50 9.15 -3.75
CA TYR A 13 -20.75 9.52 -3.09
C TYR A 13 -21.57 10.56 -3.84
N ASN A 14 -20.94 11.43 -4.64
CA ASN A 14 -21.66 12.37 -5.49
C ASN A 14 -21.76 11.81 -6.92
N ASP A 15 -22.84 11.10 -7.19
CA ASP A 15 -23.08 10.43 -8.47
C ASP A 15 -23.83 11.30 -9.50
N ASN A 16 -24.12 12.56 -9.20
CA ASN A 16 -24.87 13.46 -10.07
C ASN A 16 -24.22 13.62 -11.45
N PHE A 17 -22.90 13.69 -11.51
CA PHE A 17 -22.17 13.76 -12.77
C PHE A 17 -22.47 12.55 -13.66
N TYR A 18 -22.34 11.34 -13.14
CA TYR A 18 -22.60 10.11 -13.89
C TYR A 18 -24.08 9.95 -14.27
N ARG A 19 -25.01 10.30 -13.38
CA ARG A 19 -26.44 10.28 -13.66
C ARG A 19 -26.81 11.22 -14.79
N ASN A 20 -26.32 12.46 -14.76
CA ASN A 20 -26.59 13.45 -15.81
C ASN A 20 -25.96 13.04 -17.14
N LEU A 21 -24.75 12.49 -17.13
CA LEU A 21 -24.10 12.02 -18.33
C LEU A 21 -24.83 10.81 -18.96
N LEU A 22 -25.31 9.87 -18.13
CA LEU A 22 -26.08 8.71 -18.58
C LEU A 22 -27.47 9.07 -19.12
N LYS A 23 -28.08 10.16 -18.62
CA LYS A 23 -29.32 10.70 -19.19
C LYS A 23 -29.11 11.25 -20.60
N LYS A 24 -27.95 11.88 -20.85
CA LYS A 24 -27.62 12.51 -22.15
C LYS A 24 -27.06 11.52 -23.18
N LYS A 25 -26.38 10.45 -22.75
CA LYS A 25 -25.68 9.51 -23.63
C LYS A 25 -26.00 8.06 -23.27
N LYS A 26 -26.58 7.31 -24.22
CA LYS A 26 -26.73 5.86 -24.15
C LYS A 26 -25.32 5.21 -24.40
N ASN A 27 -24.52 5.06 -23.37
CA ASN A 27 -23.17 4.50 -23.48
C ASN A 27 -23.01 3.32 -22.50
N ASN A 28 -22.84 2.12 -23.03
CA ASN A 28 -22.74 0.89 -22.23
C ASN A 28 -21.47 0.85 -21.36
N ARG A 29 -20.33 1.39 -21.83
CA ARG A 29 -19.11 1.50 -21.06
C ARG A 29 -19.33 2.38 -19.82
N LEU A 30 -19.97 3.54 -20.01
CA LEU A 30 -20.30 4.45 -18.92
C LEU A 30 -21.26 3.84 -17.90
N LYS A 31 -22.28 3.07 -18.36
CA LYS A 31 -23.18 2.31 -17.47
C LYS A 31 -22.41 1.29 -16.63
N SER A 32 -21.48 0.55 -17.24
CA SER A 32 -20.63 -0.43 -16.56
C SER A 32 -19.77 0.23 -15.48
N GLU A 33 -19.09 1.33 -15.80
CA GLU A 33 -18.27 2.08 -14.83
C GLU A 33 -19.10 2.63 -13.67
N TYR A 34 -20.26 3.19 -13.95
CA TYR A 34 -21.16 3.69 -12.91
C TYR A 34 -21.69 2.56 -12.01
N SER A 35 -21.98 1.38 -12.56
CA SER A 35 -22.36 0.21 -11.76
C SER A 35 -21.25 -0.23 -10.80
N LYS A 36 -20.00 -0.21 -11.25
CA LYS A 36 -18.84 -0.50 -10.37
C LYS A 36 -18.73 0.51 -9.23
N ILE A 37 -18.86 1.81 -9.53
CA ILE A 37 -18.84 2.88 -8.51
C ILE A 37 -19.95 2.66 -7.48
N LYS A 38 -21.19 2.36 -7.90
CA LYS A 38 -22.30 2.06 -7.01
C LYS A 38 -22.03 0.85 -6.10
N LYS A 39 -21.44 -0.21 -6.66
CA LYS A 39 -21.03 -1.39 -5.89
C LYS A 39 -19.99 -1.03 -4.83
N TYR A 40 -18.93 -0.31 -5.21
CA TYR A 40 -17.86 0.09 -4.29
C TYR A 40 -18.35 1.08 -3.23
N LYS A 41 -19.24 2.01 -3.56
CA LYS A 41 -19.84 2.95 -2.60
C LYS A 41 -20.41 2.24 -1.37
N LYS A 42 -21.05 1.09 -1.53
CA LYS A 42 -21.64 0.31 -0.43
C LYS A 42 -20.58 -0.30 0.49
N MET A 43 -19.34 -0.49 0.00
CA MET A 43 -18.25 -1.19 0.69
C MET A 43 -17.25 -0.22 1.32
N ILE A 44 -17.19 1.05 0.85
CA ILE A 44 -16.18 2.03 1.25
C ILE A 44 -16.60 2.73 2.54
N LYS A 45 -15.68 2.79 3.50
CA LYS A 45 -15.74 3.65 4.68
C LYS A 45 -14.59 4.63 4.63
N PHE A 46 -14.87 5.92 4.83
CA PHE A 46 -13.85 6.96 4.87
C PHE A 46 -13.43 7.26 6.30
N VAL A 47 -12.12 7.25 6.52
CA VAL A 47 -11.50 7.66 7.78
C VAL A 47 -10.66 8.91 7.52
N TYR A 48 -10.75 9.88 8.41
CA TYR A 48 -10.06 11.15 8.23
C TYR A 48 -8.78 11.22 9.05
N GLN A 49 -7.73 11.70 8.40
CA GLN A 49 -6.48 12.12 9.02
C GLN A 49 -6.40 13.65 8.89
N ASP A 50 -6.54 14.36 10.00
CA ASP A 50 -6.66 15.83 10.00
C ASP A 50 -5.34 16.51 9.61
N SER A 51 -4.21 15.94 10.03
CA SER A 51 -2.86 16.39 9.66
C SER A 51 -2.04 15.21 9.15
N PRO A 52 -1.10 15.42 8.20
CA PRO A 52 -0.27 14.36 7.62
C PRO A 52 0.83 13.92 8.59
N LYS A 53 0.48 13.03 9.53
CA LYS A 53 1.39 12.48 10.55
C LYS A 53 2.05 11.16 10.13
N GLY A 54 2.06 10.85 8.83
CA GLY A 54 2.69 9.65 8.28
C GLY A 54 1.72 8.50 8.04
N THR A 55 2.24 7.44 7.40
CA THR A 55 1.48 6.26 6.96
C THR A 55 0.98 5.42 8.13
N GLY A 56 1.76 5.32 9.21
CA GLY A 56 1.39 4.59 10.41
C GLY A 56 0.21 5.23 11.15
N ASP A 57 0.16 6.57 11.25
CA ASP A 57 -0.99 7.29 11.84
C ASP A 57 -2.25 7.08 10.99
N ALA A 58 -2.13 7.13 9.65
CA ALA A 58 -3.26 6.86 8.77
C ALA A 58 -3.85 5.46 8.99
N VAL A 59 -2.98 4.44 9.13
CA VAL A 59 -3.40 3.07 9.44
C VAL A 59 -4.01 2.98 10.83
N LEU A 60 -3.42 3.61 11.85
CA LEU A 60 -3.92 3.61 13.23
C LEU A 60 -5.37 4.10 13.33
N ARG A 61 -5.72 5.10 12.53
CA ARG A 61 -7.10 5.64 12.49
C ARG A 61 -8.14 4.63 11.99
N CYS A 62 -7.72 3.63 11.23
CA CYS A 62 -8.60 2.57 10.75
C CYS A 62 -8.84 1.45 11.78
N LYS A 63 -8.24 1.51 12.97
CA LYS A 63 -8.24 0.43 13.97
C LYS A 63 -9.65 -0.13 14.27
N ASN A 64 -10.63 0.75 14.47
CA ASN A 64 -11.99 0.36 14.85
C ASN A 64 -12.79 -0.26 13.70
N LEU A 65 -12.29 -0.19 12.47
CA LEU A 65 -12.90 -0.79 11.28
C LEU A 65 -12.35 -2.19 10.98
N ILE A 66 -11.24 -2.57 11.61
CA ILE A 66 -10.54 -3.84 11.34
C ILE A 66 -10.88 -4.84 12.44
N ASN A 67 -11.73 -5.82 12.10
CA ASN A 67 -12.13 -6.89 13.04
C ASN A 67 -11.32 -8.18 12.84
N SER A 68 -10.77 -8.43 11.65
CA SER A 68 -10.00 -9.62 11.32
C SER A 68 -8.60 -9.62 11.96
N LYS A 69 -8.04 -10.84 12.18
CA LYS A 69 -6.69 -11.03 12.73
C LYS A 69 -5.59 -10.43 11.86
N TYR A 70 -5.79 -10.44 10.54
CA TYR A 70 -4.92 -9.82 9.52
C TYR A 70 -5.74 -8.94 8.60
N PHE A 71 -5.10 -7.97 7.99
CA PHE A 71 -5.72 -7.10 6.98
C PHE A 71 -4.75 -6.77 5.86
N LEU A 72 -5.31 -6.49 4.68
CA LEU A 72 -4.54 -6.05 3.52
C LEU A 72 -4.47 -4.52 3.51
N MET A 73 -3.26 -3.98 3.49
CA MET A 73 -2.98 -2.56 3.34
C MET A 73 -2.43 -2.30 1.94
N LEU A 74 -2.96 -1.26 1.27
CA LEU A 74 -2.51 -0.84 -0.06
C LEU A 74 -2.17 0.64 -0.06
N MET A 75 -0.99 0.97 -0.61
CA MET A 75 -0.64 2.35 -0.93
C MET A 75 -1.24 2.70 -2.29
N PRO A 76 -1.98 3.83 -2.42
CA PRO A 76 -2.71 4.15 -3.64
C PRO A 76 -1.82 4.60 -4.80
N ASP A 77 -0.61 5.06 -4.52
CA ASP A 77 0.39 5.53 -5.46
C ASP A 77 1.31 4.43 -6.00
N ASP A 78 1.27 3.24 -5.40
CA ASP A 78 1.99 2.05 -5.87
C ASP A 78 1.10 1.19 -6.76
N LEU A 79 1.10 1.42 -8.07
CA LEU A 79 0.33 0.62 -9.02
C LEU A 79 1.11 -0.62 -9.47
N ILE A 80 0.43 -1.76 -9.50
CA ILE A 80 0.96 -3.01 -10.05
C ILE A 80 -0.01 -3.50 -11.10
N ILE A 81 0.46 -3.60 -12.35
CA ILE A 81 -0.33 -4.02 -13.51
C ILE A 81 0.18 -5.35 -14.07
N ASN A 82 -0.64 -6.01 -14.90
CA ASN A 82 -0.37 -7.30 -15.52
C ASN A 82 -0.21 -8.47 -14.53
N ASN A 83 -0.55 -8.26 -13.25
CA ASN A 83 -0.64 -9.32 -12.24
C ASN A 83 -1.43 -8.81 -11.02
N ASN A 84 -2.17 -9.71 -10.37
CA ASN A 84 -2.84 -9.39 -9.11
C ASN A 84 -1.92 -9.69 -7.92
N CYS A 85 -1.05 -8.73 -7.59
CA CYS A 85 -0.12 -8.84 -6.48
C CYS A 85 -0.84 -9.11 -5.15
N SER A 86 -1.95 -8.43 -4.86
CA SER A 86 -2.71 -8.62 -3.63
C SER A 86 -3.19 -10.06 -3.46
N HIS A 87 -3.67 -10.68 -4.54
CA HIS A 87 -4.07 -12.09 -4.52
C HIS A 87 -2.88 -13.03 -4.26
N SER A 88 -1.72 -12.73 -4.86
CA SER A 88 -0.48 -13.49 -4.62
C SER A 88 -0.06 -13.41 -3.14
N LEU A 89 -0.16 -12.23 -2.51
CA LEU A 89 0.15 -12.08 -1.09
C LEU A 89 -0.83 -12.89 -0.21
N ILE A 90 -2.12 -12.89 -0.54
CA ILE A 90 -3.14 -13.66 0.20
C ILE A 90 -2.83 -15.16 0.12
N LYS A 91 -2.51 -15.69 -1.07
CA LYS A 91 -2.10 -17.10 -1.23
C LYS A 91 -0.87 -17.44 -0.38
N LEU A 92 0.12 -16.55 -0.35
CA LEU A 92 1.32 -16.76 0.45
C LEU A 92 1.04 -16.66 1.96
N HIS A 93 0.16 -15.73 2.37
CA HIS A 93 -0.29 -15.62 3.74
C HIS A 93 -0.92 -16.94 4.22
N ASN A 94 -1.83 -17.50 3.44
CA ASN A 94 -2.48 -18.77 3.75
C ASN A 94 -1.45 -19.94 3.82
N LYS A 95 -0.46 -19.93 2.92
CA LYS A 95 0.60 -20.95 2.91
C LYS A 95 1.55 -20.88 4.10
N PHE A 96 1.96 -19.68 4.48
CA PHE A 96 3.01 -19.48 5.49
C PHE A 96 2.46 -19.08 6.87
N ASN A 97 1.17 -18.81 6.97
CA ASN A 97 0.51 -18.28 8.18
C ASN A 97 1.28 -17.10 8.79
N SER A 98 1.69 -16.14 7.93
CA SER A 98 2.61 -15.06 8.30
C SER A 98 2.20 -13.75 7.64
N SER A 99 2.70 -12.64 8.15
CA SER A 99 2.63 -11.35 7.46
C SER A 99 3.43 -11.39 6.16
N ILE A 100 2.88 -10.80 5.09
CA ILE A 100 3.51 -10.80 3.77
C ILE A 100 3.62 -9.36 3.28
N ILE A 101 4.78 -8.99 2.72
CA ILE A 101 5.00 -7.66 2.14
C ILE A 101 5.51 -7.82 0.72
N ALA A 102 4.91 -7.08 -0.21
CA ALA A 102 5.40 -7.03 -1.58
C ALA A 102 6.76 -6.34 -1.65
N SER A 103 7.62 -6.85 -2.51
CA SER A 103 8.98 -6.34 -2.69
C SER A 103 9.40 -6.38 -4.15
N ARG A 104 10.37 -5.54 -4.47
CA ARG A 104 11.12 -5.63 -5.72
C ARG A 104 12.57 -5.25 -5.49
N LYS A 105 13.46 -5.72 -6.37
CA LYS A 105 14.82 -5.20 -6.45
C LYS A 105 14.81 -3.81 -7.09
N VAL A 106 15.51 -2.87 -6.47
CA VAL A 106 15.71 -1.51 -6.97
C VAL A 106 17.19 -1.25 -7.25
N ASN A 107 17.49 -0.19 -8.02
CA ASN A 107 18.86 0.23 -8.20
C ASN A 107 19.42 0.73 -6.85
N LYS A 108 20.63 0.31 -6.50
CA LYS A 108 21.30 0.71 -5.26
C LYS A 108 21.39 2.23 -5.08
N LYS A 109 21.55 2.99 -6.16
CA LYS A 109 21.59 4.46 -6.14
C LYS A 109 20.28 5.11 -5.68
N ASN A 110 19.17 4.36 -5.70
CA ASN A 110 17.83 4.88 -5.41
C ASN A 110 17.22 4.31 -4.12
N VAL A 111 17.96 3.56 -3.32
CA VAL A 111 17.42 2.88 -2.11
C VAL A 111 16.81 3.85 -1.09
N SER A 112 17.31 5.08 -1.03
CA SER A 112 16.81 6.12 -0.14
C SER A 112 15.35 6.58 -0.41
N ARG A 113 14.73 6.06 -1.48
CA ARG A 113 13.32 6.37 -1.80
C ARG A 113 12.32 5.47 -1.08
N TRP A 114 12.74 4.31 -0.56
CA TRP A 114 11.88 3.27 0.00
C TRP A 114 12.39 2.76 1.35
N GLY A 115 11.53 2.07 2.07
CA GLY A 115 11.97 1.15 3.09
C GLY A 115 12.75 -0.01 2.45
N ILE A 116 13.88 -0.41 3.04
CA ILE A 116 14.75 -1.47 2.51
C ILE A 116 14.85 -2.61 3.52
N PHE A 117 14.63 -3.84 3.03
CA PHE A 117 14.67 -5.04 3.84
C PHE A 117 16.09 -5.57 4.07
N LYS A 118 16.38 -6.03 5.30
CA LYS A 118 17.42 -7.02 5.59
C LYS A 118 16.79 -8.41 5.46
N ILE A 119 17.34 -9.26 4.61
CA ILE A 119 16.67 -10.49 4.19
C ILE A 119 17.50 -11.75 4.43
N LYS A 120 16.78 -12.89 4.61
CA LYS A 120 17.30 -14.27 4.45
C LYS A 120 16.47 -14.96 3.38
N LYS A 121 17.08 -15.40 2.27
CA LYS A 121 16.37 -16.02 1.15
C LYS A 121 15.68 -17.31 1.58
N ILE A 122 14.48 -17.55 1.09
CA ILE A 122 13.73 -18.82 1.19
C ILE A 122 13.76 -19.53 -0.17
N ASN A 123 13.45 -18.78 -1.26
CA ASN A 123 13.51 -19.28 -2.64
C ASN A 123 13.71 -18.09 -3.62
N LYS A 124 13.54 -18.33 -4.93
CA LYS A 124 13.75 -17.29 -5.96
C LYS A 124 12.93 -16.03 -5.76
N ARG A 125 11.72 -16.12 -5.17
CA ARG A 125 10.78 -14.98 -5.03
C ARG A 125 10.43 -14.62 -3.59
N ASN A 126 10.72 -15.49 -2.62
CA ASN A 126 10.33 -15.27 -1.24
C ASN A 126 11.56 -15.24 -0.34
N PHE A 127 11.52 -14.40 0.69
CA PHE A 127 12.57 -14.28 1.67
C PHE A 127 11.98 -13.92 3.05
N LEU A 128 12.65 -14.37 4.10
CA LEU A 128 12.36 -13.92 5.45
C LEU A 128 12.89 -12.49 5.61
N ILE A 129 12.08 -11.62 6.19
CA ILE A 129 12.47 -10.25 6.53
C ILE A 129 13.02 -10.27 7.95
N ASN A 130 14.32 -10.00 8.10
CA ASN A 130 15.00 -9.95 9.40
C ASN A 130 15.03 -8.53 9.99
N ASP A 131 14.93 -7.50 9.15
CA ASP A 131 14.84 -6.10 9.54
C ASP A 131 14.33 -5.26 8.36
N VAL A 132 13.88 -4.04 8.64
CA VAL A 132 13.52 -3.04 7.64
C VAL A 132 13.97 -1.65 8.09
N VAL A 133 14.61 -0.91 7.19
CA VAL A 133 15.10 0.45 7.44
C VAL A 133 14.39 1.42 6.50
N GLU A 134 13.73 2.43 7.05
CA GLU A 134 13.02 3.45 6.28
C GLU A 134 14.02 4.42 5.64
N LYS A 135 13.97 4.55 4.31
CA LYS A 135 14.75 5.48 3.50
C LYS A 135 16.24 5.57 3.89
N PRO A 136 16.98 4.45 3.94
CA PRO A 136 18.36 4.44 4.34
C PRO A 136 19.25 5.20 3.34
N SER A 137 20.40 5.66 3.78
CA SER A 137 21.45 6.11 2.86
C SER A 137 21.96 4.93 2.01
N ILE A 138 22.61 5.21 0.89
CA ILE A 138 23.18 4.18 0.03
C ILE A 138 24.20 3.30 0.80
N LYS A 139 24.96 3.93 1.71
CA LYS A 139 25.98 3.24 2.52
C LYS A 139 25.36 2.36 3.61
N SER A 140 24.21 2.76 4.19
CA SER A 140 23.57 2.06 5.31
C SER A 140 22.45 1.09 4.87
N ALA A 141 22.12 1.05 3.59
CA ALA A 141 21.08 0.18 3.08
C ALA A 141 21.45 -1.30 3.25
N PRO A 142 20.62 -2.11 3.96
CA PRO A 142 20.96 -3.51 4.25
C PRO A 142 20.88 -4.42 3.02
N SER A 143 20.25 -3.96 1.95
CA SER A 143 20.13 -4.65 0.67
C SER A 143 19.63 -3.71 -0.42
N ASN A 144 19.15 -4.26 -1.54
CA ASN A 144 18.38 -3.52 -2.55
C ASN A 144 16.96 -4.06 -2.77
N TYR A 145 16.40 -4.75 -1.78
CA TYR A 145 15.02 -5.21 -1.79
C TYR A 145 14.14 -4.17 -1.12
N ALA A 146 13.38 -3.44 -1.94
CA ALA A 146 12.50 -2.36 -1.50
C ALA A 146 11.13 -2.86 -1.07
N VAL A 147 10.58 -2.18 -0.07
CA VAL A 147 9.17 -2.29 0.32
C VAL A 147 8.31 -1.69 -0.78
N ILE A 148 7.28 -2.41 -1.21
CA ILE A 148 6.26 -1.92 -2.14
C ILE A 148 4.90 -1.99 -1.45
N GLY A 149 4.10 -0.98 -1.67
CA GLY A 149 2.85 -0.67 -0.96
C GLY A 149 1.72 -1.69 -1.05
N ARG A 150 2.02 -2.95 -0.82
CA ARG A 150 1.08 -4.07 -0.64
C ARG A 150 1.53 -4.89 0.55
N TYR A 151 0.69 -4.93 1.59
CA TYR A 151 1.05 -5.56 2.86
C TYR A 151 -0.10 -6.41 3.38
N ILE A 152 0.18 -7.60 3.91
CA ILE A 152 -0.71 -8.29 4.84
C ILE A 152 -0.13 -8.12 6.23
N LEU A 153 -0.83 -7.39 7.07
CA LEU A 153 -0.39 -6.98 8.39
C LEU A 153 -1.27 -7.59 9.49
N PRO A 154 -0.68 -7.93 10.66
CA PRO A 154 -1.44 -8.45 11.78
C PRO A 154 -2.14 -7.30 12.54
N LYS A 155 -3.34 -7.54 13.04
CA LYS A 155 -4.11 -6.56 13.84
C LYS A 155 -3.33 -6.01 15.04
N LYS A 156 -2.43 -6.79 15.62
CA LYS A 156 -1.58 -6.35 16.74
C LYS A 156 -0.68 -5.16 16.42
N ILE A 157 -0.44 -4.84 15.13
CA ILE A 157 0.32 -3.66 14.72
C ILE A 157 -0.27 -2.37 15.28
N PHE A 158 -1.60 -2.31 15.52
CA PHE A 158 -2.24 -1.15 16.12
C PHE A 158 -1.78 -0.85 17.54
N ARG A 159 -1.34 -1.87 18.30
CA ARG A 159 -0.75 -1.68 19.65
C ARG A 159 0.61 -0.99 19.54
N ILE A 160 1.41 -1.36 18.54
CA ILE A 160 2.71 -0.74 18.29
C ILE A 160 2.51 0.71 17.86
N LEU A 161 1.69 0.94 16.82
CA LEU A 161 1.43 2.27 16.28
C LEU A 161 0.91 3.27 17.32
N ARG A 162 0.12 2.81 18.30
CA ARG A 162 -0.38 3.68 19.38
C ARG A 162 0.72 4.24 20.27
N LYS A 163 1.82 3.47 20.47
CA LYS A 163 2.94 3.82 21.35
C LYS A 163 4.15 4.37 20.57
N GLN A 164 4.09 4.30 19.24
CA GLN A 164 5.21 4.69 18.38
C GLN A 164 5.42 6.20 18.43
N LYS A 165 6.64 6.61 18.71
CA LYS A 165 7.08 8.00 18.57
C LYS A 165 7.30 8.33 17.09
N PRO A 166 7.14 9.59 16.68
CA PRO A 166 7.53 10.02 15.34
C PRO A 166 9.01 9.72 15.06
N GLY A 167 9.27 9.20 13.87
CA GLY A 167 10.60 8.90 13.36
C GLY A 167 11.10 9.93 12.34
N LEU A 168 11.63 9.46 11.22
CA LEU A 168 12.14 10.29 10.11
C LEU A 168 11.08 11.32 9.68
N ASN A 169 11.51 12.58 9.47
CA ASN A 169 10.64 13.72 9.11
C ASN A 169 9.49 14.01 10.10
N ASN A 170 9.65 13.61 11.36
CA ASN A 170 8.61 13.74 12.39
C ASN A 170 7.29 13.02 12.02
N GLU A 171 7.38 11.90 11.32
CA GLU A 171 6.25 11.09 10.87
C GLU A 171 6.21 9.73 11.58
N ILE A 172 5.01 9.17 11.73
CA ILE A 172 4.79 7.79 12.19
C ILE A 172 4.77 6.88 10.97
N HIS A 173 5.88 6.21 10.70
CA HIS A 173 5.99 5.30 9.56
C HIS A 173 5.50 3.89 9.89
N ILE A 174 4.78 3.28 8.96
CA ILE A 174 4.34 1.90 9.10
C ILE A 174 5.52 0.91 9.13
N THR A 175 6.61 1.24 8.45
CA THR A 175 7.87 0.47 8.42
C THR A 175 8.51 0.34 9.80
N ASP A 176 8.47 1.37 10.62
CA ASP A 176 8.99 1.33 12.00
C ASP A 176 8.15 0.41 12.89
N ALA A 177 6.82 0.43 12.72
CA ALA A 177 5.95 -0.50 13.43
C ALA A 177 6.19 -1.96 12.99
N ILE A 178 6.40 -2.20 11.70
CA ILE A 178 6.78 -3.51 11.16
C ILE A 178 8.12 -3.95 11.75
N ARG A 179 9.11 -3.07 11.79
CA ARG A 179 10.41 -3.33 12.40
C ARG A 179 10.28 -3.76 13.86
N THR A 180 9.47 -3.03 14.63
CA THR A 180 9.21 -3.38 16.04
C THR A 180 8.62 -4.79 16.17
N LEU A 181 7.66 -5.17 15.33
CA LEU A 181 7.09 -6.53 15.34
C LEU A 181 8.14 -7.59 14.96
N ILE A 182 9.00 -7.32 13.99
CA ILE A 182 10.09 -8.23 13.61
C ILE A 182 11.05 -8.46 14.79
N LEU A 183 11.43 -7.40 15.51
CA LEU A 183 12.25 -7.48 16.71
C LEU A 183 11.57 -8.27 17.84
N GLN A 184 10.23 -8.26 17.90
CA GLN A 184 9.42 -9.08 18.80
C GLN A 184 9.23 -10.53 18.28
N LYS A 185 10.04 -10.95 17.28
CA LYS A 185 10.04 -12.30 16.68
C LYS A 185 8.81 -12.64 15.85
N ASP A 186 8.06 -11.63 15.40
CA ASP A 186 7.00 -11.85 14.43
C ASP A 186 7.57 -12.19 13.05
N LYS A 187 6.97 -13.20 12.44
CA LYS A 187 7.40 -13.66 11.12
C LYS A 187 6.82 -12.79 10.01
N PHE A 188 7.70 -12.16 9.26
CA PHE A 188 7.39 -11.39 8.05
C PHE A 188 8.10 -11.98 6.84
N ILE A 189 7.37 -12.17 5.74
CA ILE A 189 7.91 -12.69 4.49
C ILE A 189 7.79 -11.60 3.42
N GLY A 190 8.88 -11.34 2.74
CA GLY A 190 8.91 -10.51 1.54
C GLY A 190 8.66 -11.35 0.30
N HIS A 191 7.85 -10.83 -0.63
CA HIS A 191 7.54 -11.48 -1.89
C HIS A 191 7.89 -10.59 -3.07
N ILE A 192 8.79 -11.07 -3.97
CA ILE A 192 9.05 -10.44 -5.26
C ILE A 192 7.88 -10.79 -6.18
N PHE A 193 6.95 -9.86 -6.32
CA PHE A 193 5.75 -10.06 -7.12
C PHE A 193 6.06 -10.10 -8.62
N ALA A 194 5.20 -10.74 -9.37
CA ALA A 194 5.14 -10.63 -10.82
C ALA A 194 4.34 -9.38 -11.22
N GLY A 195 4.52 -8.93 -12.48
CA GLY A 195 3.84 -7.75 -13.00
C GLY A 195 4.74 -6.53 -13.06
N LYS A 196 4.18 -5.45 -13.63
CA LYS A 196 4.88 -4.19 -13.86
C LYS A 196 4.52 -3.22 -12.76
N TYR A 197 5.53 -2.74 -12.04
CA TYR A 197 5.39 -1.72 -11.02
C TYR A 197 5.44 -0.31 -11.62
N LEU A 198 4.50 0.52 -11.22
CA LEU A 198 4.38 1.92 -11.60
C LEU A 198 4.30 2.77 -10.31
N ASP A 199 5.31 3.62 -10.11
CA ASP A 199 5.40 4.55 -8.99
C ASP A 199 4.69 5.85 -9.37
N CYS A 200 3.55 6.12 -8.75
CA CYS A 200 2.75 7.33 -8.95
C CYS A 200 2.91 8.35 -7.80
N GLY A 201 3.82 8.13 -6.87
CA GLY A 201 4.03 8.98 -5.68
C GLY A 201 4.72 10.32 -5.95
N SER A 202 5.18 10.56 -7.19
CA SER A 202 5.73 11.84 -7.62
C SER A 202 5.10 12.29 -8.94
N MET A 203 5.12 13.60 -9.25
CA MET A 203 4.59 14.12 -10.53
C MET A 203 5.25 13.43 -11.73
N LYS A 204 6.58 13.32 -11.75
CA LYS A 204 7.32 12.59 -12.79
C LYS A 204 6.93 11.13 -12.89
N GLY A 205 6.77 10.47 -11.73
CA GLY A 205 6.34 9.07 -11.66
C GLY A 205 4.92 8.90 -12.18
N TYR A 206 4.00 9.78 -11.79
CA TYR A 206 2.61 9.79 -12.26
C TYR A 206 2.51 9.95 -13.79
N ILE A 207 3.18 10.95 -14.36
CA ILE A 207 3.20 11.17 -15.82
C ILE A 207 3.77 9.95 -16.55
N ASN A 208 4.92 9.45 -16.12
CA ASN A 208 5.54 8.25 -16.72
C ASN A 208 4.65 7.00 -16.62
N SER A 209 3.93 6.85 -15.52
CA SER A 209 3.00 5.74 -15.32
C SER A 209 1.78 5.87 -16.22
N SER A 210 1.22 7.08 -16.36
CA SER A 210 0.09 7.37 -17.25
C SER A 210 0.44 7.07 -18.71
N LEU A 211 1.62 7.51 -19.18
CA LEU A 211 2.12 7.19 -20.52
C LEU A 211 2.30 5.68 -20.77
N LYS A 212 2.69 4.93 -19.74
CA LYS A 212 2.82 3.46 -19.85
C LYS A 212 1.45 2.76 -19.88
N ILE A 213 0.47 3.29 -19.16
CA ILE A 213 -0.88 2.74 -19.13
C ILE A 213 -1.62 3.05 -20.44
N SER A 214 -1.42 4.24 -21.03
CA SER A 214 -2.08 4.61 -22.28
C SER A 214 -1.67 3.74 -23.49
N LYS A 215 -0.60 2.94 -23.35
CA LYS A 215 -0.10 2.01 -24.39
C LYS A 215 -0.58 0.56 -24.18
N ILE A 216 -1.46 0.31 -23.21
CA ILE A 216 -2.06 -1.00 -22.90
C ILE A 216 -3.55 -0.97 -23.26
#